data_3dfcd0b246d04eb8956fc30fed0b6d03
#
_entry.id   3dfcd0b246d04eb8956fc30fed0b6d03
#
_cell.length_a   1.000
_cell.length_b   1.000
_cell.length_c   1.000
_cell.angle_alpha   90.00
_cell.angle_beta   90.00
_cell.angle_gamma   90.00
#
_symmetry.space_group_name_H-M   'P 1'
#
loop_
_entity.id
_entity.type
_entity.pdbx_description
1 polymer ?
#
loop_
_entity_poly.entity_id
_entity_poly.type
_entity_poly.pdbx_seq_one_letter_code
_entity_poly.pdbx_strand_id
1 'polypeptide(L)'
;YYFVILSLCFGLSLTAQNKVSFLIDDGFWVGVNRSMHLLAKMHPEVAEKCQFKEFIYSNYHESDMDFFENSDLIFVALHNNGLVFKAKPQLLSALKRGAKVYALNLSHEYDAELQEWGICFDPWTLAAFKSGGENNIMNIVLKKLNKDLHFDCEYQDIEETPLSGIYNYRNKKLHTYIGSYLAERTDIDTQAPWIGL
;
A
#
# COMPACT_ATOMS: atom_id res chain seq x y z
N TYR A 1 -39.63 -5.84 50.88
CA TYR A 1 -39.03 -6.57 49.75
C TYR A 1 -38.46 -5.54 48.81
N TYR A 2 -37.16 -5.34 48.82
CA TYR A 2 -36.43 -4.49 47.86
C TYR A 2 -35.96 -5.37 46.72
N PHE A 3 -36.49 -5.15 45.52
CA PHE A 3 -35.97 -5.72 44.30
C PHE A 3 -34.75 -4.90 43.86
N VAL A 4 -33.57 -5.48 44.00
CA VAL A 4 -32.36 -4.93 43.37
C VAL A 4 -32.35 -5.43 41.94
N ILE A 5 -32.67 -4.55 41.00
CA ILE A 5 -32.47 -4.80 39.56
C ILE A 5 -30.97 -4.63 39.28
N LEU A 6 -30.28 -5.77 39.20
CA LEU A 6 -28.90 -5.80 38.69
C LEU A 6 -28.95 -5.59 37.17
N SER A 7 -28.81 -4.34 36.75
CA SER A 7 -28.62 -4.01 35.34
C SER A 7 -27.23 -4.51 34.92
N LEU A 8 -27.20 -5.71 34.34
CA LEU A 8 -26.01 -6.21 33.63
C LEU A 8 -25.84 -5.36 32.36
N CYS A 9 -25.11 -4.26 32.50
CA CYS A 9 -24.55 -3.57 31.33
C CYS A 9 -23.52 -4.50 30.70
N PHE A 10 -23.94 -5.35 29.78
CA PHE A 10 -23.06 -5.91 28.79
C PHE A 10 -22.53 -4.72 27.96
N GLY A 11 -21.43 -4.16 28.39
CA GLY A 11 -20.64 -3.24 27.60
C GLY A 11 -20.15 -4.02 26.38
N LEU A 12 -20.91 -3.95 25.30
CA LEU A 12 -20.37 -4.19 23.98
C LEU A 12 -19.27 -3.14 23.80
N SER A 13 -18.03 -3.52 24.10
CA SER A 13 -16.88 -2.74 23.68
C SER A 13 -16.90 -2.75 22.16
N LEU A 14 -17.53 -1.73 21.56
CA LEU A 14 -17.26 -1.38 20.18
C LEU A 14 -15.78 -1.02 20.15
N THR A 15 -14.93 -2.01 19.92
CA THR A 15 -13.52 -1.75 19.63
C THR A 15 -13.51 -0.91 18.36
N ALA A 16 -13.01 0.31 18.48
CA ALA A 16 -12.86 1.18 17.30
C ALA A 16 -12.04 0.42 16.27
N GLN A 17 -12.63 0.23 15.08
CA GLN A 17 -11.93 -0.41 13.99
C GLN A 17 -10.86 0.53 13.44
N ASN A 18 -9.67 -0.02 13.16
CA ASN A 18 -8.62 0.72 12.47
C ASN A 18 -9.06 1.07 11.06
N LYS A 19 -8.77 2.27 10.62
CA LYS A 19 -9.10 2.73 9.26
C LYS A 19 -7.88 2.70 8.37
N VAL A 20 -7.99 2.02 7.26
CA VAL A 20 -6.93 1.88 6.26
C VAL A 20 -7.43 2.43 4.93
N SER A 21 -6.74 3.44 4.42
CA SER A 21 -7.09 4.10 3.17
C SER A 21 -6.05 3.86 2.08
N PHE A 22 -6.54 3.78 0.86
CA PHE A 22 -5.73 3.77 -0.35
C PHE A 22 -6.09 4.99 -1.20
N LEU A 23 -5.11 5.83 -1.48
CA LEU A 23 -5.23 6.94 -2.42
C LEU A 23 -4.47 6.56 -3.69
N ILE A 24 -5.20 6.09 -4.70
CA ILE A 24 -4.63 5.38 -5.84
C ILE A 24 -5.23 5.88 -7.17
N ASP A 25 -4.51 5.62 -8.24
CA ASP A 25 -5.04 5.85 -9.58
C ASP A 25 -6.09 4.82 -9.97
N ASP A 26 -6.97 5.19 -10.89
CA ASP A 26 -8.00 4.31 -11.42
C ASP A 26 -7.41 3.01 -12.00
N GLY A 27 -6.19 3.07 -12.55
CA GLY A 27 -5.47 1.91 -13.07
C GLY A 27 -5.06 0.86 -12.02
N PHE A 28 -4.88 1.27 -10.77
CA PHE A 28 -4.51 0.37 -9.67
C PHE A 28 -5.70 -0.15 -8.87
N TRP A 29 -6.88 0.46 -9.04
CA TRP A 29 -8.05 0.12 -8.27
C TRP A 29 -8.41 -1.37 -8.31
N VAL A 30 -8.39 -2.00 -9.47
CA VAL A 30 -8.74 -3.42 -9.61
C VAL A 30 -7.80 -4.31 -8.79
N GLY A 31 -6.49 -4.02 -8.82
CA GLY A 31 -5.49 -4.77 -8.07
C GLY A 31 -5.65 -4.61 -6.56
N VAL A 32 -5.85 -3.39 -6.08
CA VAL A 32 -6.07 -3.11 -4.65
C VAL A 32 -7.37 -3.74 -4.16
N ASN A 33 -8.46 -3.55 -4.90
CA ASN A 33 -9.78 -4.10 -4.54
C ASN A 33 -9.73 -5.64 -4.42
N ARG A 34 -9.14 -6.33 -5.41
CA ARG A 34 -8.96 -7.78 -5.36
C ARG A 34 -8.09 -8.22 -4.19
N SER A 35 -7.02 -7.48 -3.90
CA SER A 35 -6.13 -7.76 -2.77
C SER A 35 -6.87 -7.64 -1.44
N MET A 36 -7.75 -6.65 -1.28
CA MET A 36 -8.55 -6.49 -0.07
C MET A 36 -9.61 -7.57 0.07
N HIS A 37 -10.22 -8.02 -1.02
CA HIS A 37 -11.10 -9.19 -0.99
C HIS A 37 -10.36 -10.47 -0.61
N LEU A 38 -9.14 -10.66 -1.12
CA LEU A 38 -8.28 -11.79 -0.77
C LEU A 38 -7.89 -11.74 0.72
N LEU A 39 -7.50 -10.55 1.21
CA LEU A 39 -7.18 -10.33 2.60
C LEU A 39 -8.36 -10.69 3.51
N ALA A 40 -9.56 -10.21 3.20
CA ALA A 40 -10.76 -10.52 4.00
C ALA A 40 -11.09 -12.01 4.02
N LYS A 41 -10.77 -12.75 2.95
CA LYS A 41 -10.96 -14.20 2.88
C LYS A 41 -9.91 -14.99 3.65
N MET A 42 -8.64 -14.57 3.57
CA MET A 42 -7.52 -15.28 4.18
C MET A 42 -7.28 -14.88 5.63
N HIS A 43 -7.61 -13.65 5.98
CA HIS A 43 -7.39 -13.04 7.29
C HIS A 43 -8.68 -12.37 7.81
N PRO A 44 -9.73 -13.15 8.10
CA PRO A 44 -11.01 -12.62 8.57
C PRO A 44 -10.87 -11.82 9.85
N GLU A 45 -9.91 -12.17 10.72
CA GLU A 45 -9.60 -11.43 11.95
C GLU A 45 -9.12 -9.99 11.70
N VAL A 46 -8.48 -9.75 10.55
CA VAL A 46 -8.09 -8.39 10.10
C VAL A 46 -9.32 -7.64 9.59
N ALA A 47 -10.16 -8.30 8.78
CA ALA A 47 -11.37 -7.70 8.25
C ALA A 47 -12.36 -7.30 9.34
N GLU A 48 -12.38 -8.02 10.47
CA GLU A 48 -13.21 -7.66 11.64
C GLU A 48 -12.68 -6.43 12.39
N LYS A 49 -11.36 -6.19 12.37
CA LYS A 49 -10.69 -5.13 13.13
C LYS A 49 -10.33 -3.91 12.29
N CYS A 50 -10.42 -4.00 10.97
CA CYS A 50 -10.06 -2.93 10.04
C CYS A 50 -11.20 -2.60 9.08
N GLN A 51 -11.33 -1.31 8.77
CA GLN A 51 -12.13 -0.82 7.66
C GLN A 51 -11.18 -0.37 6.54
N PHE A 52 -11.43 -0.84 5.33
CA PHE A 52 -10.65 -0.50 4.15
C PHE A 52 -11.47 0.38 3.22
N LYS A 53 -10.86 1.46 2.69
CA LYS A 53 -11.50 2.31 1.69
C LYS A 53 -10.50 2.79 0.64
N GLU A 54 -10.88 2.67 -0.62
CA GLU A 54 -10.13 3.18 -1.76
C GLU A 54 -10.68 4.53 -2.21
N PHE A 55 -9.76 5.46 -2.49
CA PHE A 55 -10.02 6.76 -3.07
C PHE A 55 -9.31 6.84 -4.41
N ILE A 56 -10.07 6.88 -5.48
CA ILE A 56 -9.57 6.96 -6.85
C ILE A 56 -10.00 8.28 -7.49
N TYR A 57 -9.32 8.69 -8.54
CA TYR A 57 -9.55 10.00 -9.16
C TYR A 57 -10.99 10.17 -9.67
N SER A 58 -11.56 9.11 -10.27
CA SER A 58 -12.90 9.13 -10.84
C SER A 58 -14.03 9.19 -9.80
N ASN A 59 -13.79 8.76 -8.55
CA ASN A 59 -14.77 8.78 -7.47
C ASN A 59 -14.37 9.62 -6.25
N TYR A 60 -13.41 10.53 -6.44
CA TYR A 60 -12.98 11.41 -5.37
C TYR A 60 -14.08 12.45 -5.06
N HIS A 61 -14.67 12.32 -3.88
CA HIS A 61 -15.63 13.27 -3.33
C HIS A 61 -15.10 13.83 -2.02
N GLU A 62 -15.17 15.14 -1.86
CA GLU A 62 -14.73 15.81 -0.62
C GLU A 62 -15.50 15.32 0.61
N SER A 63 -16.77 14.96 0.43
CA SER A 63 -17.61 14.40 1.50
C SER A 63 -17.10 13.06 2.07
N ASP A 64 -16.30 12.34 1.32
CA ASP A 64 -15.75 11.05 1.75
C ASP A 64 -14.39 11.18 2.43
N MET A 65 -13.80 12.36 2.40
CA MET A 65 -12.46 12.61 2.93
C MET A 65 -12.40 12.57 4.46
N ASP A 66 -13.53 12.61 5.15
CA ASP A 66 -13.57 12.41 6.61
C ASP A 66 -13.04 11.02 7.00
N PHE A 67 -13.36 9.98 6.23
CA PHE A 67 -12.79 8.65 6.45
C PHE A 67 -11.27 8.67 6.24
N PHE A 68 -10.81 9.28 5.14
CA PHE A 68 -9.39 9.38 4.78
C PHE A 68 -8.60 10.15 5.85
N GLU A 69 -9.08 11.31 6.25
CA GLU A 69 -8.46 12.15 7.27
C GLU A 69 -8.36 11.43 8.62
N ASN A 70 -9.33 10.56 8.94
CA ASN A 70 -9.36 9.76 10.17
C ASN A 70 -8.75 8.36 10.01
N SER A 71 -8.02 8.08 8.94
CA SER A 71 -7.33 6.80 8.75
C SER A 71 -6.07 6.71 9.62
N ASP A 72 -5.77 5.50 10.08
CA ASP A 72 -4.58 5.19 10.86
C ASP A 72 -3.40 4.80 9.98
N LEU A 73 -3.71 4.19 8.84
CA LEU A 73 -2.75 3.74 7.84
C LEU A 73 -3.23 4.16 6.45
N ILE A 74 -2.36 4.81 5.69
CA ILE A 74 -2.67 5.33 4.36
C ILE A 74 -1.60 4.87 3.37
N PHE A 75 -2.05 4.34 2.25
CA PHE A 75 -1.21 3.99 1.12
C PHE A 75 -1.48 4.93 -0.04
N VAL A 76 -0.42 5.49 -0.64
CA VAL A 76 -0.56 6.44 -1.76
C VAL A 76 0.19 5.94 -2.99
N ALA A 77 -0.47 5.89 -4.12
CA ALA A 77 0.16 5.66 -5.42
C ALA A 77 0.43 7.02 -6.09
N LEU A 78 1.66 7.19 -6.55
CA LEU A 78 2.17 8.48 -7.01
C LEU A 78 2.27 8.62 -8.54
N HIS A 79 1.67 7.70 -9.31
CA HIS A 79 1.70 7.76 -10.78
C HIS A 79 0.99 9.02 -11.29
N ASN A 80 -0.12 9.36 -10.67
CA ASN A 80 -0.83 10.60 -10.90
C ASN A 80 -0.79 11.45 -9.63
N ASN A 81 0.20 12.30 -9.52
CA ASN A 81 0.40 13.15 -8.34
C ASN A 81 -0.79 14.09 -8.08
N GLY A 82 -1.59 14.38 -9.10
CA GLY A 82 -2.70 15.32 -8.99
C GLY A 82 -3.69 14.98 -7.88
N LEU A 83 -3.98 13.68 -7.67
CA LEU A 83 -4.87 13.25 -6.59
C LEU A 83 -4.23 13.46 -5.22
N VAL A 84 -2.94 13.15 -5.08
CA VAL A 84 -2.19 13.32 -3.82
C VAL A 84 -2.12 14.80 -3.44
N PHE A 85 -1.82 15.68 -4.41
CA PHE A 85 -1.81 17.13 -4.17
C PHE A 85 -3.21 17.68 -3.87
N LYS A 86 -4.25 17.15 -4.51
CA LYS A 86 -5.64 17.52 -4.22
C LYS A 86 -6.04 17.15 -2.79
N ALA A 87 -5.58 16.00 -2.31
CA ALA A 87 -5.84 15.50 -0.95
C ALA A 87 -4.85 16.03 0.10
N LYS A 88 -3.92 16.93 -0.26
CA LYS A 88 -2.86 17.42 0.63
C LYS A 88 -3.36 17.89 2.00
N PRO A 89 -4.42 18.71 2.11
CA PRO A 89 -4.89 19.19 3.41
C PRO A 89 -5.28 18.05 4.35
N GLN A 90 -6.02 17.08 3.85
CA GLN A 90 -6.50 15.94 4.62
C GLN A 90 -5.35 14.98 4.95
N LEU A 91 -4.41 14.80 4.03
CA LEU A 91 -3.21 13.99 4.23
C LEU A 91 -2.34 14.56 5.37
N LEU A 92 -2.09 15.87 5.35
CA LEU A 92 -1.33 16.55 6.39
C LEU A 92 -2.07 16.51 7.74
N SER A 93 -3.39 16.62 7.74
CA SER A 93 -4.21 16.46 8.95
C SER A 93 -4.07 15.04 9.54
N ALA A 94 -4.18 14.01 8.71
CA ALA A 94 -3.98 12.62 9.12
C ALA A 94 -2.57 12.38 9.69
N LEU A 95 -1.53 12.86 9.02
CA LEU A 95 -0.14 12.77 9.48
C LEU A 95 0.06 13.48 10.84
N LYS A 96 -0.50 14.67 11.01
CA LYS A 96 -0.46 15.42 12.27
C LYS A 96 -1.13 14.66 13.41
N ARG A 97 -2.18 13.90 13.12
CA ARG A 97 -2.88 13.05 14.09
C ARG A 97 -2.10 11.77 14.42
N GLY A 98 -1.08 11.42 13.65
CA GLY A 98 -0.21 10.27 13.87
C GLY A 98 -0.40 9.11 12.88
N ALA A 99 -1.23 9.29 11.85
CA ALA A 99 -1.38 8.32 10.77
C ALA A 99 -0.03 7.98 10.13
N LYS A 100 0.12 6.74 9.68
CA LYS A 100 1.27 6.31 8.89
C LYS A 100 0.90 6.33 7.41
N VAL A 101 1.74 6.97 6.62
CA VAL A 101 1.52 7.11 5.17
C VAL A 101 2.68 6.51 4.41
N TYR A 102 2.39 5.58 3.52
CA TYR A 102 3.37 4.87 2.70
C TYR A 102 3.15 5.13 1.22
N ALA A 103 4.22 5.51 0.52
CA ALA A 103 4.24 5.51 -0.93
C ALA A 103 4.28 4.08 -1.46
N LEU A 104 3.42 3.76 -2.42
CA LEU A 104 3.42 2.47 -3.12
C LEU A 104 4.40 2.46 -4.30
N ASN A 105 4.67 3.62 -4.89
CA ASN A 105 5.60 3.79 -6.00
C ASN A 105 6.29 5.15 -5.94
N LEU A 106 7.28 5.36 -6.80
CA LEU A 106 8.00 6.63 -6.92
C LEU A 106 7.32 7.54 -7.95
N SER A 107 7.37 8.85 -7.72
CA SER A 107 6.99 9.86 -8.71
C SER A 107 8.20 10.42 -9.46
N HIS A 108 9.38 10.34 -8.85
CA HIS A 108 10.65 10.93 -9.25
C HIS A 108 10.68 12.48 -9.25
N GLU A 109 9.59 13.13 -9.59
CA GLU A 109 9.52 14.59 -9.68
C GLU A 109 9.26 15.24 -8.32
N TYR A 110 8.40 14.63 -7.50
CA TYR A 110 7.93 15.21 -6.24
C TYR A 110 8.32 14.40 -5.00
N ASP A 111 9.14 13.35 -5.16
CA ASP A 111 9.47 12.44 -4.06
C ASP A 111 10.07 13.16 -2.85
N ALA A 112 10.95 14.13 -3.07
CA ALA A 112 11.56 14.92 -1.99
C ALA A 112 10.52 15.75 -1.23
N GLU A 113 9.64 16.46 -1.96
CA GLU A 113 8.56 17.25 -1.34
C GLU A 113 7.59 16.36 -0.55
N LEU A 114 7.23 15.21 -1.11
CA LEU A 114 6.31 14.28 -0.47
C LEU A 114 6.91 13.63 0.79
N GLN A 115 8.23 13.41 0.80
CA GLN A 115 8.94 12.99 2.01
C GLN A 115 8.94 14.08 3.09
N GLU A 116 9.10 15.34 2.71
CA GLU A 116 8.99 16.48 3.64
C GLU A 116 7.60 16.58 4.29
N TRP A 117 6.54 16.15 3.61
CA TRP A 117 5.22 16.05 4.22
C TRP A 117 5.12 14.94 5.26
N GLY A 118 6.04 13.96 5.25
CA GLY A 118 6.05 12.83 6.15
C GLY A 118 5.58 11.51 5.49
N ILE A 119 5.47 11.47 4.17
CA ILE A 119 5.18 10.21 3.45
C ILE A 119 6.42 9.33 3.49
N CYS A 120 6.27 8.09 3.90
CA CYS A 120 7.34 7.11 4.00
C CYS A 120 7.56 6.40 2.66
N PHE A 121 8.77 6.48 2.13
CA PHE A 121 9.24 5.74 0.96
C PHE A 121 10.01 4.51 1.42
N ASP A 122 9.30 3.49 1.86
CA ASP A 122 9.90 2.26 2.36
C ASP A 122 10.37 1.37 1.19
N PRO A 123 11.67 1.04 1.09
CA PRO A 123 12.21 0.31 -0.06
C PRO A 123 11.53 -1.03 -0.30
N TRP A 124 11.21 -1.76 0.76
CA TRP A 124 10.52 -3.04 0.64
C TRP A 124 9.10 -2.87 0.08
N THR A 125 8.35 -1.87 0.56
CA THR A 125 6.99 -1.57 0.06
C THR A 125 7.03 -1.20 -1.42
N LEU A 126 7.98 -0.36 -1.82
CA LEU A 126 8.16 0.04 -3.21
C LEU A 126 8.49 -1.15 -4.12
N ALA A 127 9.41 -2.01 -3.69
CA ALA A 127 9.77 -3.22 -4.43
C ALA A 127 8.60 -4.18 -4.53
N ALA A 128 7.90 -4.43 -3.43
CA ALA A 128 6.74 -5.29 -3.37
C ALA A 128 5.60 -4.84 -4.29
N PHE A 129 5.28 -3.55 -4.25
CA PHE A 129 4.24 -2.98 -5.12
C PHE A 129 4.64 -3.04 -6.60
N LYS A 130 5.90 -2.71 -6.91
CA LYS A 130 6.44 -2.80 -8.27
C LYS A 130 6.39 -4.21 -8.81
N SER A 131 6.59 -5.24 -7.94
CA SER A 131 6.50 -6.63 -8.36
C SER A 131 5.09 -7.08 -8.74
N GLY A 132 4.08 -6.34 -8.39
CA GLY A 132 2.70 -6.60 -8.81
C GLY A 132 2.09 -7.83 -8.15
N GLY A 133 0.84 -8.07 -8.49
CA GLY A 133 0.09 -9.21 -7.98
C GLY A 133 -0.72 -8.92 -6.71
N GLU A 134 -1.84 -9.59 -6.61
CA GLU A 134 -2.81 -9.41 -5.52
C GLU A 134 -2.23 -9.80 -4.16
N ASN A 135 -1.41 -10.86 -4.14
CA ASN A 135 -0.74 -11.32 -2.91
C ASN A 135 0.25 -10.28 -2.38
N ASN A 136 0.96 -9.58 -3.27
CA ASN A 136 1.96 -8.60 -2.84
C ASN A 136 1.34 -7.39 -2.17
N ILE A 137 0.23 -6.87 -2.71
CA ILE A 137 -0.50 -5.77 -2.07
C ILE A 137 -1.07 -6.21 -0.72
N MET A 138 -1.63 -7.41 -0.63
CA MET A 138 -2.09 -7.97 0.63
C MET A 138 -0.94 -8.07 1.64
N ASN A 139 0.22 -8.61 1.25
CA ASN A 139 1.38 -8.74 2.12
C ASN A 139 1.95 -7.37 2.56
N ILE A 140 1.91 -6.34 1.70
CA ILE A 140 2.25 -4.97 2.08
C ILE A 140 1.36 -4.51 3.23
N VAL A 141 0.05 -4.68 3.09
CA VAL A 141 -0.92 -4.28 4.10
C VAL A 141 -0.67 -5.02 5.42
N LEU A 142 -0.59 -6.35 5.38
CA LEU A 142 -0.36 -7.17 6.58
C LEU A 142 0.94 -6.78 7.31
N LYS A 143 2.04 -6.61 6.58
CA LYS A 143 3.32 -6.18 7.16
C LYS A 143 3.22 -4.81 7.84
N LYS A 144 2.49 -3.86 7.25
CA LYS A 144 2.32 -2.52 7.85
C LYS A 144 1.34 -2.53 9.01
N LEU A 145 0.29 -3.33 8.97
CA LEU A 145 -0.59 -3.56 10.12
C LEU A 145 0.19 -4.11 11.32
N ASN A 146 1.07 -5.09 11.11
CA ASN A 146 1.91 -5.63 12.17
C ASN A 146 2.87 -4.56 12.74
N LYS A 147 3.54 -3.81 11.84
CA LYS A 147 4.53 -2.82 12.24
C LYS A 147 3.93 -1.64 12.98
N ASP A 148 2.84 -1.08 12.47
CA ASP A 148 2.37 0.24 12.88
C ASP A 148 1.11 0.18 13.77
N LEU A 149 0.32 -0.87 13.65
CA LEU A 149 -0.93 -1.05 14.40
C LEU A 149 -0.91 -2.30 15.30
N HIS A 150 0.27 -2.92 15.45
CA HIS A 150 0.51 -4.02 16.38
C HIS A 150 -0.38 -5.25 16.18
N PHE A 151 -0.72 -5.54 14.93
CA PHE A 151 -1.31 -6.82 14.56
C PHE A 151 -0.24 -7.91 14.60
N ASP A 152 -0.68 -9.16 14.66
CA ASP A 152 0.18 -10.36 14.58
C ASP A 152 -0.35 -11.26 13.47
N CYS A 153 -0.20 -10.80 12.23
CA CYS A 153 -0.66 -11.50 11.05
C CYS A 153 0.49 -12.20 10.35
N GLU A 154 0.27 -13.42 9.92
CA GLU A 154 1.21 -14.07 9.00
C GLU A 154 1.18 -13.35 7.65
N TYR A 155 2.35 -13.05 7.10
CA TYR A 155 2.52 -12.54 5.75
C TYR A 155 3.73 -13.18 5.11
N GLN A 156 3.73 -13.28 3.79
CA GLN A 156 4.88 -13.77 3.05
C GLN A 156 5.84 -12.61 2.80
N ASP A 157 7.09 -12.76 3.21
CA ASP A 157 8.14 -11.87 2.74
C ASP A 157 8.27 -12.06 1.24
N ILE A 158 8.21 -10.94 0.53
CA ILE A 158 8.35 -10.96 -0.90
C ILE A 158 9.82 -11.16 -1.16
N GLU A 159 10.18 -12.32 -1.67
CA GLU A 159 11.49 -12.48 -2.28
C GLU A 159 11.60 -11.41 -3.37
N GLU A 160 12.72 -10.68 -3.38
CA GLU A 160 13.03 -9.72 -4.44
C GLU A 160 13.22 -10.50 -5.75
N THR A 161 12.13 -11.05 -6.27
CA THR A 161 12.12 -11.56 -7.63
C THR A 161 11.99 -10.36 -8.54
N PRO A 162 13.06 -10.03 -9.26
CA PRO A 162 13.00 -8.92 -10.19
C PRO A 162 11.96 -9.25 -11.25
N LEU A 163 10.91 -8.46 -11.31
CA LEU A 163 9.78 -8.63 -12.25
C LEU A 163 10.07 -8.22 -13.65
N SER A 164 11.07 -7.38 -13.82
CA SER A 164 11.52 -6.99 -15.14
C SER A 164 12.99 -7.32 -15.28
N GLY A 165 13.33 -7.89 -16.38
CA GLY A 165 14.70 -8.23 -16.70
C GLY A 165 14.87 -8.39 -18.19
N ILE A 166 16.08 -8.66 -18.57
CA ILE A 166 16.42 -8.98 -19.95
C ILE A 166 17.01 -10.38 -19.95
N TYR A 167 16.35 -11.27 -20.70
CA TYR A 167 16.85 -12.62 -20.86
C TYR A 167 17.75 -12.74 -22.09
N ASN A 168 19.02 -13.08 -21.83
CA ASN A 168 19.94 -13.40 -22.90
C ASN A 168 19.89 -14.91 -23.18
N TYR A 169 19.27 -15.28 -24.28
CA TYR A 169 19.04 -16.69 -24.60
C TYR A 169 20.32 -17.44 -25.03
N ARG A 170 21.41 -16.77 -25.43
CA ARG A 170 22.68 -17.41 -25.76
C ARG A 170 23.38 -17.97 -24.53
N ASN A 171 23.46 -17.17 -23.49
CA ASN A 171 24.10 -17.60 -22.24
C ASN A 171 23.10 -18.08 -21.19
N LYS A 172 21.81 -18.08 -21.50
CA LYS A 172 20.72 -18.53 -20.61
C LYS A 172 20.71 -17.82 -19.26
N LYS A 173 21.12 -16.54 -19.24
CA LYS A 173 21.10 -15.72 -18.03
C LYS A 173 19.98 -14.72 -18.10
N LEU A 174 19.25 -14.62 -17.01
CA LEU A 174 18.31 -13.54 -16.75
C LEU A 174 19.09 -12.40 -16.09
N HIS A 175 19.17 -11.27 -16.79
CA HIS A 175 19.72 -10.03 -16.21
C HIS A 175 18.58 -9.19 -15.69
N THR A 176 18.58 -9.01 -14.40
CA THR A 176 17.53 -8.27 -13.70
C THR A 176 18.08 -6.91 -13.27
N TYR A 177 17.24 -5.90 -13.37
CA TYR A 177 17.61 -4.55 -12.97
C TYR A 177 16.39 -3.81 -12.44
N ILE A 178 16.64 -2.90 -11.52
CA ILE A 178 15.64 -1.98 -10.99
C ILE A 178 15.81 -0.66 -11.75
N GLY A 179 14.84 -0.32 -12.60
CA GLY A 179 14.84 0.94 -13.34
C GLY A 179 15.41 0.86 -14.77
N SER A 180 15.53 2.01 -15.41
CA SER A 180 15.90 2.17 -16.84
C SER A 180 17.41 2.26 -17.11
N TYR A 181 18.23 1.56 -16.36
CA TYR A 181 19.70 1.70 -16.39
C TYR A 181 20.45 0.77 -17.34
N LEU A 182 19.80 0.24 -18.35
CA LEU A 182 20.47 -0.64 -19.33
C LEU A 182 21.65 0.02 -20.03
N ALA A 183 21.55 1.33 -20.29
CA ALA A 183 22.61 2.07 -20.97
C ALA A 183 23.91 2.24 -20.13
N GLU A 184 23.81 2.09 -18.81
CA GLU A 184 24.94 2.25 -17.89
C GLU A 184 25.56 0.91 -17.47
N ARG A 185 24.97 -0.21 -17.91
CA ARG A 185 25.42 -1.54 -17.53
C ARG A 185 26.47 -2.05 -18.48
N THR A 186 27.68 -2.22 -17.99
CA THR A 186 28.83 -2.77 -18.75
C THR A 186 28.86 -4.30 -18.79
N ASP A 187 28.06 -4.95 -17.94
CA ASP A 187 27.96 -6.42 -17.84
C ASP A 187 26.95 -7.02 -18.82
N ILE A 188 26.25 -6.19 -19.58
CA ILE A 188 25.27 -6.63 -20.58
C ILE A 188 25.98 -6.80 -21.93
N ASP A 189 25.93 -8.02 -22.45
CA ASP A 189 26.38 -8.28 -23.82
C ASP A 189 25.39 -7.70 -24.83
N THR A 190 25.71 -6.52 -25.35
CA THR A 190 24.86 -5.79 -26.31
C THR A 190 24.83 -6.43 -27.70
N GLN A 191 25.71 -7.40 -27.97
CA GLN A 191 25.72 -8.11 -29.24
C GLN A 191 24.85 -9.38 -29.23
N ALA A 192 24.46 -9.83 -28.05
CA ALA A 192 23.55 -10.95 -27.92
C ALA A 192 22.09 -10.50 -28.15
N PRO A 193 21.24 -11.36 -28.71
CA PRO A 193 19.83 -11.06 -28.79
C PRO A 193 19.20 -11.09 -27.40
N TRP A 194 18.40 -10.08 -27.11
CA TRP A 194 17.75 -9.86 -25.83
C TRP A 194 16.25 -9.93 -25.96
N ILE A 195 15.60 -10.51 -24.98
CA ILE A 195 14.15 -10.54 -24.85
C ILE A 195 13.80 -9.79 -23.57
N GLY A 196 12.98 -8.75 -23.72
CA GLY A 196 12.41 -8.05 -22.56
C GLY A 196 11.31 -8.91 -21.92
N LEU A 197 11.30 -8.97 -20.60
CA LEU A 197 10.30 -9.66 -19.78
C LEU A 197 9.53 -8.66 -18.95
#